data_f7b13e41571d2d0ac5c3bde56f40649e
#
_entry.id   f7b13e41571d2d0ac5c3bde56f40649e
#
_cell.length_a   1.000
_cell.length_b   1.000
_cell.length_c   1.000
_cell.angle_alpha   90.00
_cell.angle_beta   90.00
_cell.angle_gamma   90.00
#
_symmetry.space_group_name_H-M   'P 1'
#
loop_
_entity.id
_entity.type
_entity.pdbx_description
1 polymer ?
#
loop_
_entity_poly.entity_id
_entity_poly.type
_entity_poly.pdbx_seq_one_letter_code
_entity_poly.pdbx_strand_id
1 'polypeptide(L)'
;MSTRLELAEQKLARLKNEFASKKSPMDGAPLGQPIVMNSSGKRMARKLQKHQETMFNKLDAIKEQEERVENLQYQENLKKKGLNASGGLVKSVENLERWKERVSDLEATKAWFKENKIPLSQQFTKLPTGMEWYSSVKLKDAKETVSMLESMKVKSEQSDNEMSELTKELIENGSVNQWAKKPIYYFVKGLRKVALEIDELGEFKVSKRYPAATEDDKEFVARLLKK
;
A
#
# COMPACT_ATOMS: atom_id res chain seq x y z
N MET A 1 1.38 16.05 -7.41
CA MET A 1 2.59 15.15 -7.38
C MET A 1 2.22 13.86 -8.07
N SER A 2 3.03 13.39 -9.03
CA SER A 2 2.79 12.11 -9.71
C SER A 2 2.89 10.94 -8.74
N THR A 3 1.99 9.97 -8.88
CA THR A 3 2.02 8.74 -8.07
C THR A 3 3.22 7.86 -8.45
N ARG A 4 3.59 6.90 -7.57
CA ARG A 4 4.66 5.93 -7.89
C ARG A 4 4.33 5.08 -9.11
N LEU A 5 3.05 4.79 -9.34
CA LEU A 5 2.58 4.05 -10.50
C LEU A 5 2.76 4.87 -11.77
N GLU A 6 2.28 6.13 -11.80
CA GLU A 6 2.46 7.02 -12.96
C GLU A 6 3.93 7.18 -13.37
N LEU A 7 4.83 7.36 -12.40
CA LEU A 7 6.26 7.45 -12.67
C LEU A 7 6.84 6.15 -13.25
N ALA A 8 6.36 4.99 -12.78
CA ALA A 8 6.78 3.69 -13.31
C ALA A 8 6.27 3.45 -14.74
N GLU A 9 5.04 3.84 -15.04
CA GLU A 9 4.44 3.77 -16.39
C GLU A 9 5.13 4.72 -17.36
N GLN A 10 5.43 5.95 -16.95
CA GLN A 10 6.20 6.90 -17.75
C GLN A 10 7.59 6.36 -18.09
N LYS A 11 8.27 5.74 -17.09
CA LYS A 11 9.58 5.10 -17.33
C LYS A 11 9.48 3.94 -18.31
N LEU A 12 8.44 3.11 -18.20
CA LEU A 12 8.18 2.00 -19.12
C LEU A 12 7.96 2.51 -20.56
N ALA A 13 7.12 3.52 -20.72
CA ALA A 13 6.86 4.14 -22.02
C ALA A 13 8.15 4.70 -22.64
N ARG A 14 9.00 5.36 -21.86
CA ARG A 14 10.30 5.86 -22.32
C ARG A 14 11.20 4.72 -22.78
N LEU A 15 11.35 3.64 -22.00
CA LEU A 15 12.18 2.49 -22.37
C LEU A 15 11.70 1.82 -23.66
N LYS A 16 10.37 1.65 -23.84
CA LYS A 16 9.77 1.11 -25.08
C LYS A 16 10.05 2.02 -26.29
N ASN A 17 9.91 3.32 -26.13
CA ASN A 17 10.22 4.29 -27.19
C ASN A 17 11.71 4.29 -27.57
N GLU A 18 12.60 4.26 -26.58
CA GLU A 18 14.04 4.16 -26.80
C GLU A 18 14.43 2.84 -27.48
N PHE A 19 13.74 1.74 -27.19
CA PHE A 19 13.95 0.47 -27.86
C PHE A 19 13.48 0.53 -29.31
N ALA A 20 12.27 1.03 -29.55
CA ALA A 20 11.67 1.12 -30.90
C ALA A 20 12.43 2.10 -31.81
N SER A 21 13.00 3.18 -31.27
CA SER A 21 13.74 4.19 -32.05
C SER A 21 15.17 3.78 -32.40
N LYS A 22 15.67 2.68 -31.82
CA LYS A 22 17.08 2.30 -32.00
C LYS A 22 17.28 1.56 -33.32
N LYS A 23 17.89 2.25 -34.29
CA LYS A 23 18.23 1.68 -35.60
C LYS A 23 19.34 0.64 -35.52
N SER A 24 19.24 -0.40 -36.33
CA SER A 24 20.33 -1.38 -36.52
C SER A 24 21.50 -0.77 -37.25
N PRO A 25 22.74 -1.15 -36.95
CA PRO A 25 23.89 -0.79 -37.78
C PRO A 25 23.80 -1.29 -39.25
N MET A 26 22.86 -2.19 -39.53
CA MET A 26 22.57 -2.74 -40.86
C MET A 26 21.37 -2.06 -41.54
N ASP A 27 20.73 -1.07 -40.91
CA ASP A 27 19.62 -0.35 -41.52
C ASP A 27 20.08 0.34 -42.81
N GLY A 28 19.42 0.02 -43.94
CA GLY A 28 19.78 0.52 -45.26
C GLY A 28 20.82 -0.31 -45.99
N ALA A 29 21.36 -1.39 -45.38
CA ALA A 29 22.22 -2.30 -46.11
C ALA A 29 21.40 -3.24 -47.01
N PRO A 30 21.84 -3.57 -48.24
CA PRO A 30 21.16 -4.53 -49.07
C PRO A 30 21.06 -5.89 -48.39
N LEU A 31 19.89 -6.51 -48.45
CA LEU A 31 19.66 -7.82 -47.88
C LEU A 31 20.56 -8.87 -48.56
N GLY A 32 21.24 -9.68 -47.76
CA GLY A 32 22.08 -10.77 -48.24
C GLY A 32 23.53 -10.43 -48.53
N GLN A 33 24.00 -9.23 -48.25
CA GLN A 33 25.44 -8.95 -48.34
C GLN A 33 26.22 -9.70 -47.25
N PRO A 34 27.17 -10.59 -47.61
CA PRO A 34 27.99 -11.28 -46.65
C PRO A 34 28.97 -10.26 -45.95
N ILE A 35 29.14 -10.40 -44.65
CA ILE A 35 30.13 -9.66 -43.90
C ILE A 35 31.52 -10.18 -44.35
N VAL A 36 32.21 -9.38 -45.11
CA VAL A 36 33.56 -9.74 -45.61
C VAL A 36 34.56 -9.79 -44.45
N MET A 37 35.38 -10.85 -44.38
CA MET A 37 36.32 -11.10 -43.27
C MET A 37 37.59 -10.21 -43.32
N ASN A 38 37.51 -9.03 -43.91
CA ASN A 38 38.57 -8.00 -43.84
C ASN A 38 38.44 -7.15 -42.58
N SER A 39 39.31 -6.18 -42.38
CA SER A 39 39.32 -5.28 -41.24
C SER A 39 38.00 -4.49 -41.06
N SER A 40 37.36 -4.11 -42.15
CA SER A 40 36.09 -3.39 -42.18
C SER A 40 34.93 -4.31 -41.73
N GLY A 41 34.89 -5.53 -42.26
CA GLY A 41 33.88 -6.52 -41.87
C GLY A 41 33.99 -6.94 -40.41
N LYS A 42 35.19 -7.15 -39.88
CA LYS A 42 35.44 -7.41 -38.47
C LYS A 42 34.95 -6.25 -37.58
N ARG A 43 35.12 -5.01 -38.02
CA ARG A 43 34.62 -3.82 -37.32
C ARG A 43 33.10 -3.76 -37.33
N MET A 44 32.46 -4.10 -38.45
CA MET A 44 31.00 -4.18 -38.57
C MET A 44 30.43 -5.29 -37.67
N ALA A 45 31.02 -6.49 -37.67
CA ALA A 45 30.59 -7.60 -36.80
C ALA A 45 30.63 -7.20 -35.33
N ARG A 46 31.67 -6.52 -34.85
CA ARG A 46 31.73 -5.99 -33.48
C ARG A 46 30.63 -4.97 -33.19
N LYS A 47 30.30 -4.09 -34.14
CA LYS A 47 29.20 -3.12 -34.00
C LYS A 47 27.85 -3.83 -33.89
N LEU A 48 27.61 -4.87 -34.69
CA LEU A 48 26.39 -5.68 -34.63
C LEU A 48 26.28 -6.42 -33.31
N GLN A 49 27.34 -7.08 -32.85
CA GLN A 49 27.35 -7.74 -31.55
C GLN A 49 27.02 -6.78 -30.43
N LYS A 50 27.70 -5.62 -30.38
CA LYS A 50 27.42 -4.59 -29.37
C LYS A 50 25.99 -4.05 -29.46
N HIS A 51 25.46 -3.93 -30.68
CA HIS A 51 24.05 -3.54 -30.85
C HIS A 51 23.13 -4.60 -30.31
N GLN A 52 23.34 -5.88 -30.60
CA GLN A 52 22.53 -7.00 -30.09
C GLN A 52 22.56 -7.05 -28.56
N GLU A 53 23.75 -6.99 -27.94
CA GLU A 53 23.89 -6.94 -26.48
C GLU A 53 23.08 -5.76 -25.87
N THR A 54 23.18 -4.58 -26.51
CA THR A 54 22.41 -3.41 -26.05
C THR A 54 20.90 -3.61 -26.19
N MET A 55 20.44 -4.29 -27.26
CA MET A 55 19.02 -4.58 -27.46
C MET A 55 18.52 -5.60 -26.44
N PHE A 56 19.29 -6.66 -26.14
CA PHE A 56 18.93 -7.63 -25.10
C PHE A 56 18.85 -6.95 -23.72
N ASN A 57 19.83 -6.15 -23.34
CA ASN A 57 19.82 -5.41 -22.07
C ASN A 57 18.60 -4.46 -21.97
N LYS A 58 18.20 -3.84 -23.09
CA LYS A 58 16.98 -3.00 -23.10
C LYS A 58 15.71 -3.82 -22.99
N LEU A 59 15.63 -5.00 -23.60
CA LEU A 59 14.49 -5.90 -23.45
C LEU A 59 14.34 -6.38 -22.00
N ASP A 60 15.45 -6.73 -21.37
CA ASP A 60 15.43 -7.16 -19.96
C ASP A 60 15.00 -5.99 -19.06
N ALA A 61 15.51 -4.77 -19.29
CA ALA A 61 15.08 -3.58 -18.55
C ALA A 61 13.58 -3.25 -18.76
N ILE A 62 13.03 -3.53 -19.96
CA ILE A 62 11.58 -3.38 -20.22
C ILE A 62 10.79 -4.42 -19.42
N LYS A 63 11.22 -5.69 -19.44
CA LYS A 63 10.53 -6.76 -18.69
C LYS A 63 10.52 -6.47 -17.18
N GLU A 64 11.66 -6.12 -16.61
CA GLU A 64 11.75 -5.74 -15.19
C GLU A 64 10.83 -4.56 -14.85
N GLN A 65 10.75 -3.58 -15.75
CA GLN A 65 9.88 -2.43 -15.53
C GLN A 65 8.39 -2.77 -15.71
N GLU A 66 8.03 -3.70 -16.61
CA GLU A 66 6.66 -4.23 -16.75
C GLU A 66 6.23 -4.94 -15.48
N GLU A 67 7.02 -5.86 -14.96
CA GLU A 67 6.76 -6.54 -13.69
C GLU A 67 6.58 -5.54 -12.53
N ARG A 68 7.37 -4.48 -12.52
CA ARG A 68 7.26 -3.42 -11.52
C ARG A 68 5.93 -2.67 -11.63
N VAL A 69 5.49 -2.34 -12.84
CA VAL A 69 4.19 -1.68 -13.07
C VAL A 69 3.05 -2.58 -12.64
N GLU A 70 3.06 -3.87 -13.04
CA GLU A 70 2.05 -4.85 -12.63
C GLU A 70 1.96 -4.99 -11.11
N ASN A 71 3.11 -5.09 -10.43
CA ASN A 71 3.16 -5.16 -8.97
C ASN A 71 2.57 -3.90 -8.30
N LEU A 72 2.86 -2.71 -8.84
CA LEU A 72 2.31 -1.46 -8.31
C LEU A 72 0.80 -1.37 -8.54
N GLN A 73 0.32 -1.76 -9.72
CA GLN A 73 -1.11 -1.83 -10.03
C GLN A 73 -1.84 -2.81 -9.11
N TYR A 74 -1.25 -4.00 -8.88
CA TYR A 74 -1.78 -4.98 -7.94
C TYR A 74 -1.88 -4.41 -6.52
N GLN A 75 -0.82 -3.74 -6.03
CA GLN A 75 -0.82 -3.10 -4.71
C GLN A 75 -1.87 -1.98 -4.59
N GLU A 76 -2.06 -1.17 -5.63
CA GLU A 76 -3.11 -0.16 -5.64
C GLU A 76 -4.52 -0.76 -5.62
N ASN A 77 -4.73 -1.84 -6.38
CA ASN A 77 -5.98 -2.57 -6.35
C ASN A 77 -6.28 -3.16 -4.96
N LEU A 78 -5.27 -3.72 -4.28
CA LEU A 78 -5.44 -4.18 -2.89
C LEU A 78 -5.81 -3.03 -1.96
N LYS A 79 -5.15 -1.88 -2.08
CA LYS A 79 -5.48 -0.69 -1.27
C LYS A 79 -6.92 -0.21 -1.51
N LYS A 80 -7.35 -0.11 -2.78
CA LYS A 80 -8.74 0.25 -3.14
C LYS A 80 -9.76 -0.73 -2.54
N LYS A 81 -9.40 -2.00 -2.42
CA LYS A 81 -10.20 -3.04 -1.76
C LYS A 81 -10.04 -3.07 -0.23
N GLY A 82 -9.35 -2.11 0.38
CA GLY A 82 -9.10 -2.10 1.82
C GLY A 82 -8.27 -3.27 2.33
N LEU A 83 -7.47 -3.89 1.45
CA LEU A 83 -6.63 -5.04 1.76
C LEU A 83 -5.17 -4.61 1.94
N ASN A 84 -4.41 -5.36 2.75
CA ASN A 84 -2.97 -5.20 2.86
C ASN A 84 -2.23 -5.96 1.74
N ALA A 85 -0.91 -5.85 1.70
CA ALA A 85 -0.08 -6.52 0.68
C ALA A 85 -0.20 -8.07 0.69
N SER A 86 -0.60 -8.66 1.81
CA SER A 86 -0.85 -10.11 1.95
C SER A 86 -2.31 -10.50 1.64
N GLY A 87 -3.15 -9.58 1.16
CA GLY A 87 -4.56 -9.82 0.87
C GLY A 87 -5.47 -9.84 2.11
N GLY A 88 -4.95 -9.58 3.30
CA GLY A 88 -5.74 -9.51 4.53
C GLY A 88 -6.48 -8.18 4.68
N LEU A 89 -7.67 -8.20 5.28
CA LEU A 89 -8.46 -7.00 5.53
C LEU A 89 -7.75 -6.07 6.54
N VAL A 90 -7.58 -4.82 6.16
CA VAL A 90 -6.92 -3.81 7.00
C VAL A 90 -7.83 -3.41 8.16
N LYS A 91 -7.29 -3.36 9.40
CA LYS A 91 -8.00 -2.88 10.59
C LYS A 91 -8.07 -1.34 10.56
N SER A 92 -9.05 -0.82 9.82
CA SER A 92 -9.31 0.62 9.65
C SER A 92 -10.80 0.92 9.78
N VAL A 93 -11.14 2.15 10.17
CA VAL A 93 -12.54 2.59 10.32
C VAL A 93 -13.28 2.52 8.98
N GLU A 94 -12.60 2.79 7.86
CA GLU A 94 -13.14 2.64 6.50
C GLU A 94 -13.61 1.21 6.18
N ASN A 95 -12.99 0.21 6.81
CA ASN A 95 -13.32 -1.21 6.64
C ASN A 95 -14.25 -1.75 7.73
N LEU A 96 -14.81 -0.91 8.59
CA LEU A 96 -15.64 -1.36 9.72
C LEU A 96 -16.79 -2.26 9.27
N GLU A 97 -17.54 -1.89 8.23
CA GLU A 97 -18.67 -2.68 7.73
C GLU A 97 -18.20 -4.07 7.21
N ARG A 98 -17.08 -4.12 6.52
CA ARG A 98 -16.49 -5.40 6.09
C ARG A 98 -16.04 -6.28 7.25
N TRP A 99 -15.57 -5.68 8.33
CA TRP A 99 -15.26 -6.42 9.54
C TRP A 99 -16.51 -6.96 10.22
N LYS A 100 -17.63 -6.22 10.19
CA LYS A 100 -18.96 -6.70 10.65
C LYS A 100 -19.48 -7.85 9.79
N GLU A 101 -19.40 -7.72 8.46
CA GLU A 101 -19.72 -8.79 7.51
C GLU A 101 -18.88 -10.04 7.81
N ARG A 102 -17.59 -9.90 8.04
CA ARG A 102 -16.72 -11.02 8.40
C ARG A 102 -17.11 -11.69 9.70
N VAL A 103 -17.53 -10.94 10.71
CA VAL A 103 -18.08 -11.53 11.97
C VAL A 103 -19.32 -12.34 11.65
N SER A 104 -20.26 -11.78 10.87
CA SER A 104 -21.49 -12.46 10.45
C SER A 104 -21.19 -13.76 9.69
N ASP A 105 -20.27 -13.75 8.75
CA ASP A 105 -19.85 -14.93 7.97
C ASP A 105 -19.24 -16.01 8.85
N LEU A 106 -18.39 -15.64 9.82
CA LEU A 106 -17.79 -16.59 10.76
C LEU A 106 -18.84 -17.18 11.70
N GLU A 107 -19.83 -16.39 12.13
CA GLU A 107 -20.95 -16.87 12.95
C GLU A 107 -21.86 -17.80 12.15
N ALA A 108 -22.19 -17.44 10.90
CA ALA A 108 -22.95 -18.29 10.00
C ALA A 108 -22.22 -19.62 9.71
N THR A 109 -20.91 -19.56 9.48
CA THR A 109 -20.10 -20.78 9.32
C THR A 109 -20.16 -21.66 10.57
N LYS A 110 -20.04 -21.06 11.75
CA LYS A 110 -20.16 -21.79 13.02
C LYS A 110 -21.54 -22.45 13.18
N ALA A 111 -22.60 -21.71 12.85
CA ALA A 111 -23.98 -22.23 12.90
C ALA A 111 -24.16 -23.41 11.94
N TRP A 112 -23.65 -23.29 10.70
CA TRP A 112 -23.69 -24.36 9.71
C TRP A 112 -23.01 -25.64 10.20
N PHE A 113 -21.82 -25.56 10.82
CA PHE A 113 -21.14 -26.71 11.43
C PHE A 113 -21.99 -27.38 12.50
N LYS A 114 -22.65 -26.57 13.35
CA LYS A 114 -23.53 -27.06 14.43
C LYS A 114 -24.76 -27.76 13.87
N GLU A 115 -25.44 -27.18 12.88
CA GLU A 115 -26.63 -27.72 12.25
C GLU A 115 -26.34 -29.06 11.55
N ASN A 116 -25.20 -29.17 10.89
CA ASN A 116 -24.79 -30.39 10.20
C ASN A 116 -24.12 -31.40 11.12
N LYS A 117 -24.06 -31.15 12.43
CA LYS A 117 -23.41 -32.01 13.45
C LYS A 117 -21.96 -32.35 13.14
N ILE A 118 -21.24 -31.44 12.49
CA ILE A 118 -19.84 -31.60 12.09
C ILE A 118 -18.95 -31.00 13.17
N PRO A 119 -17.91 -31.69 13.64
CA PRO A 119 -16.97 -31.12 14.60
C PRO A 119 -16.26 -29.90 14.06
N LEU A 120 -16.17 -28.82 14.84
CA LEU A 120 -15.45 -27.59 14.45
C LEU A 120 -13.96 -27.80 14.12
N SER A 121 -13.39 -28.90 14.60
CA SER A 121 -12.02 -29.31 14.32
C SER A 121 -11.84 -29.99 12.98
N GLN A 122 -12.93 -30.40 12.31
CA GLN A 122 -12.87 -31.04 11.01
C GLN A 122 -12.43 -30.04 9.95
N GLN A 123 -11.35 -30.36 9.23
CA GLN A 123 -10.87 -29.53 8.14
C GLN A 123 -11.51 -29.97 6.81
N PHE A 124 -12.02 -29.00 6.06
CA PHE A 124 -12.48 -29.20 4.70
C PHE A 124 -11.59 -28.41 3.73
N THR A 125 -11.36 -28.96 2.58
CA THR A 125 -10.60 -28.26 1.54
C THR A 125 -11.38 -27.05 1.00
N LYS A 126 -12.71 -27.11 1.05
CA LYS A 126 -13.63 -26.06 0.61
C LYS A 126 -14.95 -26.17 1.35
N LEU A 127 -15.42 -25.07 1.93
CA LEU A 127 -16.77 -25.02 2.51
C LEU A 127 -17.80 -24.95 1.38
N PRO A 128 -18.93 -25.66 1.48
CA PRO A 128 -19.97 -25.68 0.43
C PRO A 128 -20.55 -24.30 0.13
N THR A 129 -20.55 -23.41 1.13
CA THR A 129 -21.12 -22.06 1.09
C THR A 129 -20.18 -21.01 0.54
N GLY A 130 -18.91 -21.34 0.26
CA GLY A 130 -17.89 -20.36 -0.11
C GLY A 130 -17.47 -19.43 1.05
N MET A 131 -17.98 -19.67 2.26
CA MET A 131 -17.66 -18.87 3.43
C MET A 131 -16.22 -19.04 3.89
N GLU A 132 -15.73 -18.10 4.70
CA GLU A 132 -14.42 -18.21 5.33
C GLU A 132 -14.39 -19.38 6.34
N TRP A 133 -13.26 -20.10 6.38
CA TRP A 133 -13.01 -21.14 7.38
C TRP A 133 -13.19 -20.62 8.80
N TYR A 134 -14.07 -21.28 9.56
CA TYR A 134 -14.29 -20.95 10.95
C TYR A 134 -13.06 -21.26 11.83
N SER A 135 -12.77 -20.33 12.72
CA SER A 135 -11.86 -20.51 13.85
C SER A 135 -12.36 -19.65 14.99
N SER A 136 -12.38 -20.19 16.21
CA SER A 136 -12.74 -19.42 17.42
C SER A 136 -11.81 -18.23 17.62
N VAL A 137 -10.51 -18.38 17.30
CA VAL A 137 -9.52 -17.30 17.36
C VAL A 137 -9.84 -16.22 16.33
N LYS A 138 -10.16 -16.59 15.09
CA LYS A 138 -10.55 -15.63 14.04
C LYS A 138 -11.82 -14.86 14.42
N LEU A 139 -12.84 -15.55 14.94
CA LEU A 139 -14.08 -14.90 15.37
C LEU A 139 -13.82 -13.93 16.53
N LYS A 140 -13.01 -14.33 17.50
CA LYS A 140 -12.63 -13.47 18.63
C LYS A 140 -11.88 -12.23 18.14
N ASP A 141 -10.85 -12.40 17.32
CA ASP A 141 -10.07 -11.26 16.73
C ASP A 141 -10.96 -10.33 15.90
N ALA A 142 -11.89 -10.89 15.12
CA ALA A 142 -12.83 -10.09 14.33
C ALA A 142 -13.76 -9.26 15.21
N LYS A 143 -14.36 -9.86 16.27
CA LYS A 143 -15.21 -9.13 17.22
C LYS A 143 -14.46 -8.04 17.98
N GLU A 144 -13.26 -8.34 18.48
CA GLU A 144 -12.41 -7.36 19.16
C GLU A 144 -12.02 -6.21 18.20
N THR A 145 -11.77 -6.55 16.93
CA THR A 145 -11.47 -5.54 15.91
C THR A 145 -12.68 -4.64 15.64
N VAL A 146 -13.87 -5.19 15.50
CA VAL A 146 -15.12 -4.39 15.32
C VAL A 146 -15.31 -3.46 16.50
N SER A 147 -15.28 -3.97 17.74
CA SER A 147 -15.44 -3.16 18.95
C SER A 147 -14.41 -2.03 19.04
N MET A 148 -13.14 -2.32 18.72
CA MET A 148 -12.09 -1.32 18.68
C MET A 148 -12.35 -0.24 17.61
N LEU A 149 -12.77 -0.63 16.42
CA LEU A 149 -13.03 0.31 15.32
C LEU A 149 -14.27 1.16 15.57
N GLU A 150 -15.32 0.60 16.15
CA GLU A 150 -16.51 1.34 16.59
C GLU A 150 -16.16 2.40 17.65
N SER A 151 -15.38 2.01 18.66
CA SER A 151 -14.95 2.94 19.69
C SER A 151 -14.09 4.08 19.11
N MET A 152 -13.24 3.78 18.11
CA MET A 152 -12.43 4.80 17.43
C MET A 152 -13.30 5.74 16.59
N LYS A 153 -14.33 5.21 15.92
CA LYS A 153 -15.27 6.01 15.13
C LYS A 153 -16.02 7.00 16.01
N VAL A 154 -16.61 6.51 17.10
CA VAL A 154 -17.34 7.35 18.07
C VAL A 154 -16.42 8.44 18.67
N LYS A 155 -15.21 8.08 19.08
CA LYS A 155 -14.25 9.06 19.62
C LYS A 155 -13.85 10.11 18.60
N SER A 156 -13.64 9.72 17.33
CA SER A 156 -13.33 10.68 16.28
C SER A 156 -14.49 11.67 16.05
N GLU A 157 -15.71 11.16 15.98
CA GLU A 157 -16.92 11.99 15.80
C GLU A 157 -17.14 12.96 16.98
N GLN A 158 -16.87 12.51 18.21
CA GLN A 158 -16.92 13.37 19.39
C GLN A 158 -15.84 14.43 19.36
N SER A 159 -14.60 14.05 19.07
CA SER A 159 -13.47 14.98 18.98
C SER A 159 -13.68 16.04 17.90
N ASP A 160 -14.27 15.68 16.75
CA ASP A 160 -14.54 16.63 15.67
C ASP A 160 -15.51 17.75 16.08
N ASN A 161 -16.40 17.48 17.05
CA ASN A 161 -17.36 18.46 17.56
C ASN A 161 -16.78 19.37 18.68
N GLU A 162 -15.74 18.93 19.38
CA GLU A 162 -15.22 19.57 20.60
C GLU A 162 -13.81 20.15 20.42
N MET A 163 -13.29 20.22 19.19
CA MET A 163 -11.92 20.73 18.93
C MET A 163 -11.74 22.18 19.36
N SER A 164 -10.65 22.45 20.10
CA SER A 164 -10.20 23.80 20.40
C SER A 164 -9.76 24.55 19.12
N GLU A 165 -9.71 25.87 19.16
CA GLU A 165 -9.26 26.67 18.01
C GLU A 165 -7.82 26.36 17.61
N LEU A 166 -6.93 26.16 18.60
CA LEU A 166 -5.54 25.76 18.35
C LEU A 166 -5.46 24.41 17.64
N THR A 167 -6.28 23.45 18.06
CA THR A 167 -6.36 22.11 17.43
C THR A 167 -6.77 22.23 15.97
N LYS A 168 -7.79 23.04 15.67
CA LYS A 168 -8.24 23.28 14.28
C LYS A 168 -7.15 23.96 13.46
N GLU A 169 -6.52 25.00 14.00
CA GLU A 169 -5.42 25.70 13.32
C GLU A 169 -4.28 24.76 12.95
N LEU A 170 -3.88 23.86 13.85
CA LEU A 170 -2.79 22.89 13.60
C LEU A 170 -3.14 21.84 12.55
N ILE A 171 -4.41 21.51 12.39
CA ILE A 171 -4.90 20.62 11.31
C ILE A 171 -4.94 21.38 9.98
N GLU A 172 -5.52 22.57 9.96
CA GLU A 172 -5.70 23.38 8.74
C GLU A 172 -4.37 23.82 8.12
N ASN A 173 -3.40 24.22 8.95
CA ASN A 173 -2.06 24.59 8.47
C ASN A 173 -1.19 23.39 8.10
N GLY A 174 -1.69 22.16 8.31
CA GLY A 174 -1.01 20.91 7.97
C GLY A 174 0.20 20.60 8.86
N SER A 175 0.31 21.19 10.06
CA SER A 175 1.33 20.83 11.05
C SER A 175 1.12 19.43 11.60
N VAL A 176 -0.13 18.99 11.64
CA VAL A 176 -0.54 17.62 11.98
C VAL A 176 -1.47 17.07 10.90
N ASN A 177 -1.39 15.76 10.68
CA ASN A 177 -2.22 15.07 9.69
C ASN A 177 -2.98 13.92 10.33
N GLN A 178 -4.31 13.93 10.21
CA GLN A 178 -5.16 12.86 10.69
C GLN A 178 -4.87 11.56 9.95
N TRP A 179 -4.75 10.46 10.67
CA TRP A 179 -4.54 9.16 10.07
C TRP A 179 -5.85 8.51 9.62
N ALA A 180 -6.15 8.51 8.33
CA ALA A 180 -7.39 7.99 7.75
C ALA A 180 -7.80 6.58 8.24
N LYS A 181 -6.84 5.67 8.48
CA LYS A 181 -7.13 4.32 8.99
C LYS A 181 -7.59 4.30 10.44
N LYS A 182 -7.13 5.23 11.25
CA LYS A 182 -7.40 5.36 12.68
C LYS A 182 -7.51 6.84 13.03
N PRO A 183 -8.66 7.46 12.81
CA PRO A 183 -8.84 8.90 12.82
C PRO A 183 -8.66 9.57 14.20
N ILE A 184 -8.47 8.80 15.25
CA ILE A 184 -8.10 9.32 16.57
C ILE A 184 -6.63 9.75 16.69
N TYR A 185 -5.77 9.41 15.70
CA TYR A 185 -4.36 9.75 15.71
C TYR A 185 -4.04 10.82 14.68
N TYR A 186 -3.32 11.85 15.09
CA TYR A 186 -2.84 12.94 14.26
C TYR A 186 -1.32 12.94 14.25
N PHE A 187 -0.70 12.57 13.13
CA PHE A 187 0.76 12.52 13.02
C PHE A 187 1.36 13.90 12.83
N VAL A 188 2.39 14.20 13.62
CA VAL A 188 3.12 15.46 13.55
C VAL A 188 4.00 15.47 12.30
N LYS A 189 3.85 16.52 11.49
CA LYS A 189 4.65 16.70 10.28
C LYS A 189 6.11 16.96 10.63
N GLY A 190 7.02 16.27 9.95
CA GLY A 190 8.46 16.37 10.20
C GLY A 190 9.00 15.40 11.25
N LEU A 191 8.13 14.78 12.06
CA LEU A 191 8.55 13.77 13.04
C LEU A 191 8.20 12.36 12.56
N ARG A 192 9.04 11.39 12.93
CA ARG A 192 8.84 9.99 12.54
C ARG A 192 8.07 9.24 13.62
N LYS A 193 6.85 8.80 13.28
CA LYS A 193 5.98 7.98 14.17
C LYS A 193 5.58 8.67 15.48
N VAL A 194 5.54 9.98 15.52
CA VAL A 194 4.97 10.75 16.65
C VAL A 194 3.55 11.15 16.27
N ALA A 195 2.58 10.83 17.13
CA ALA A 195 1.19 11.20 16.93
C ALA A 195 0.60 11.87 18.18
N LEU A 196 -0.38 12.71 17.93
CA LEU A 196 -1.20 13.36 18.93
C LEU A 196 -2.60 12.73 18.95
N GLU A 197 -3.28 12.81 20.06
CA GLU A 197 -4.69 12.47 20.27
C GLU A 197 -5.39 13.69 20.84
N ILE A 198 -6.66 13.89 20.52
CA ILE A 198 -7.47 14.96 21.09
C ILE A 198 -8.00 14.47 22.45
N ASP A 199 -7.89 15.29 23.49
CA ASP A 199 -8.39 14.98 24.81
C ASP A 199 -9.84 15.49 25.02
N GLU A 200 -10.35 15.36 26.24
CA GLU A 200 -11.72 15.75 26.63
C GLU A 200 -11.97 17.27 26.57
N LEU A 201 -10.90 18.07 26.50
CA LEU A 201 -10.97 19.52 26.38
C LEU A 201 -10.82 19.98 24.92
N GLY A 202 -10.73 19.05 23.98
CA GLY A 202 -10.52 19.36 22.56
C GLY A 202 -9.07 19.76 22.24
N GLU A 203 -8.13 19.57 23.15
CA GLU A 203 -6.72 19.90 22.95
C GLU A 203 -5.88 18.70 22.56
N PHE A 204 -4.81 18.96 21.80
CA PHE A 204 -3.85 17.91 21.48
C PHE A 204 -3.00 17.50 22.68
N LYS A 205 -2.90 16.19 22.89
CA LYS A 205 -1.93 15.52 23.78
C LYS A 205 -1.13 14.48 23.04
N VAL A 206 0.09 14.19 23.50
CA VAL A 206 0.94 13.16 22.91
C VAL A 206 0.31 11.78 23.11
N SER A 207 0.18 11.01 22.04
CA SER A 207 -0.36 9.66 22.09
C SER A 207 0.54 8.72 22.87
N LYS A 208 -0.06 7.92 23.77
CA LYS A 208 0.65 6.84 24.48
C LYS A 208 1.18 5.77 23.54
N ARG A 209 0.53 5.56 22.39
CA ARG A 209 0.90 4.55 21.41
C ARG A 209 2.03 5.00 20.47
N TYR A 210 2.10 6.28 20.20
CA TYR A 210 3.08 6.91 19.30
C TYR A 210 3.75 8.11 19.99
N PRO A 211 4.51 7.86 21.08
CA PRO A 211 5.11 8.92 21.86
C PRO A 211 6.26 9.60 21.13
N ALA A 212 6.59 10.83 21.53
CA ALA A 212 7.85 11.46 21.20
C ALA A 212 8.98 10.74 21.93
N ALA A 213 9.87 10.09 21.17
CA ALA A 213 10.89 9.20 21.74
C ALA A 213 12.18 9.93 22.14
N THR A 214 12.56 10.97 21.41
CA THR A 214 13.76 11.78 21.67
C THR A 214 13.42 13.08 22.40
N GLU A 215 14.40 13.66 23.08
CA GLU A 215 14.20 14.98 23.70
C GLU A 215 13.90 16.05 22.65
N ASP A 216 14.56 16.00 21.49
CA ASP A 216 14.29 16.94 20.39
C ASP A 216 12.84 16.83 19.90
N ASP A 217 12.29 15.60 19.78
CA ASP A 217 10.89 15.37 19.41
C ASP A 217 9.94 15.95 20.47
N LYS A 218 10.26 15.78 21.77
CA LYS A 218 9.47 16.31 22.89
C LYS A 218 9.47 17.83 22.89
N GLU A 219 10.62 18.45 22.72
CA GLU A 219 10.74 19.91 22.62
C GLU A 219 10.00 20.46 21.39
N PHE A 220 10.09 19.76 20.24
CA PHE A 220 9.37 20.16 19.05
C PHE A 220 7.85 20.12 19.28
N VAL A 221 7.34 19.03 19.86
CA VAL A 221 5.91 18.89 20.16
C VAL A 221 5.47 19.90 21.20
N ALA A 222 6.26 20.16 22.25
CA ALA A 222 5.95 21.17 23.25
C ALA A 222 5.83 22.57 22.63
N ARG A 223 6.75 22.92 21.73
CA ARG A 223 6.68 24.20 20.98
C ARG A 223 5.46 24.27 20.06
N LEU A 224 5.13 23.16 19.39
CA LEU A 224 3.97 23.06 18.51
C LEU A 224 2.66 23.28 19.27
N LEU A 225 2.55 22.71 20.47
CA LEU A 225 1.38 22.84 21.35
C LEU A 225 1.39 24.12 22.20
N LYS A 226 2.39 24.99 22.04
CA LYS A 226 2.56 26.24 22.85
C LYS A 226 2.56 25.97 24.37
N LYS A 227 3.11 24.82 24.79
CA LYS A 227 3.25 24.41 26.19
C LYS A 227 4.68 24.54 26.67
#